data_710655f218fdaa6d93a4802f02c671e8
#
_entry.id   710655f218fdaa6d93a4802f02c671e8
#
_cell.length_a   1.000
_cell.length_b   1.000
_cell.length_c   1.000
_cell.angle_alpha   90.00
_cell.angle_beta   90.00
_cell.angle_gamma   90.00
#
_symmetry.space_group_name_H-M   'P 1'
#
loop_
_entity.id
_entity.type
_entity.pdbx_description
1 polymer ?
#
loop_
_entity_poly.entity_id
_entity_poly.type
_entity_poly.pdbx_seq_one_letter_code
_entity_poly.pdbx_strand_id
1 'polypeptide(L)'
;MLSRDRLSRLGLALGIALLAGACLRPLYGDTSPAPGNQNVRDRLSAIEVQEATNRIDQQIRNDLIFAFTGGAAAPEPLYRLRVETNDALQSAVVDPFTSRPTTETYALDATFRLDRIGSTDGKPVFQGRAFGRASYDRSRQRFATIRARRDAEDRAADVVAQQITTQIAAHLATNP
;
A
#
# COMPACT_ATOMS: atom_id res chain seq x y z
N MET A 1 -16.88 -52.87 3.40
CA MET A 1 -15.70 -52.96 4.27
C MET A 1 -14.68 -51.90 3.82
N LEU A 2 -14.58 -50.80 4.50
CA LEU A 2 -13.50 -49.82 4.24
C LEU A 2 -12.20 -50.45 4.78
N SER A 3 -11.20 -50.62 3.91
CA SER A 3 -9.91 -51.14 4.32
C SER A 3 -9.23 -50.15 5.30
N ARG A 4 -8.62 -50.69 6.35
CA ARG A 4 -7.91 -49.90 7.41
C ARG A 4 -6.92 -48.90 6.82
N ASP A 5 -6.34 -49.17 5.66
CA ASP A 5 -5.42 -48.31 4.93
C ASP A 5 -6.09 -47.05 4.33
N ARG A 6 -7.37 -47.13 3.98
CA ARG A 6 -8.13 -45.92 3.51
C ARG A 6 -8.52 -45.02 4.67
N LEU A 7 -8.84 -45.57 5.82
CA LEU A 7 -9.13 -44.78 7.03
C LEU A 7 -7.87 -44.05 7.54
N SER A 8 -6.71 -44.70 7.52
CA SER A 8 -5.47 -44.09 7.95
C SER A 8 -5.02 -42.95 7.00
N ARG A 9 -5.20 -43.12 5.69
CA ARG A 9 -4.90 -42.06 4.69
C ARG A 9 -5.86 -40.89 4.79
N LEU A 10 -7.14 -41.13 5.07
CA LEU A 10 -8.12 -40.05 5.32
C LEU A 10 -7.81 -39.29 6.60
N GLY A 11 -7.42 -39.98 7.68
CA GLY A 11 -7.01 -39.33 8.92
C GLY A 11 -5.75 -38.45 8.77
N LEU A 12 -4.76 -38.95 7.99
CA LEU A 12 -3.54 -38.19 7.71
C LEU A 12 -3.84 -36.92 6.86
N ALA A 13 -4.68 -37.07 5.83
CA ALA A 13 -5.05 -35.93 4.98
C ALA A 13 -5.85 -34.87 5.74
N LEU A 14 -6.76 -35.29 6.63
CA LEU A 14 -7.52 -34.37 7.47
C LEU A 14 -6.61 -33.65 8.50
N GLY A 15 -5.61 -34.35 9.06
CA GLY A 15 -4.62 -33.77 9.97
C GLY A 15 -3.75 -32.68 9.29
N ILE A 16 -3.31 -32.92 8.05
CA ILE A 16 -2.52 -31.96 7.27
C ILE A 16 -3.38 -30.73 6.89
N ALA A 17 -4.66 -30.95 6.54
CA ALA A 17 -5.57 -29.85 6.21
C ALA A 17 -5.87 -28.93 7.42
N LEU A 18 -5.96 -29.48 8.63
CA LEU A 18 -6.15 -28.72 9.86
C LEU A 18 -4.90 -27.91 10.24
N LEU A 19 -3.70 -28.43 9.99
CA LEU A 19 -2.44 -27.73 10.23
C LEU A 19 -2.20 -26.56 9.23
N ALA A 20 -2.65 -26.69 7.99
CA ALA A 20 -2.53 -25.63 6.98
C ALA A 20 -3.42 -24.42 7.28
N GLY A 21 -4.56 -24.60 7.93
CA GLY A 21 -5.47 -23.51 8.30
C GLY A 21 -4.93 -22.57 9.40
N ALA A 22 -3.97 -23.03 10.22
CA ALA A 22 -3.43 -22.26 11.35
C ALA A 22 -2.46 -21.15 10.92
N CYS A 23 -1.94 -21.18 9.68
CA CYS A 23 -0.94 -20.21 9.19
C CYS A 23 -1.54 -18.99 8.49
N LEU A 24 -2.85 -18.98 8.18
CA LEU A 24 -3.51 -17.89 7.47
C LEU A 24 -4.24 -16.98 8.46
N ARG A 25 -3.54 -16.00 9.02
CA ARG A 25 -4.17 -14.89 9.75
C ARG A 25 -4.45 -13.76 8.78
N PRO A 26 -5.72 -13.37 8.56
CA PRO A 26 -6.04 -12.20 7.75
C PRO A 26 -5.50 -10.94 8.45
N LEU A 27 -4.74 -10.11 7.72
CA LEU A 27 -4.11 -8.89 8.24
C LEU A 27 -5.15 -7.87 8.76
N TYR A 28 -6.35 -7.88 8.19
CA TYR A 28 -7.47 -7.01 8.53
C TYR A 28 -8.66 -7.77 9.17
N GLY A 29 -8.44 -8.98 9.67
CA GLY A 29 -9.50 -9.75 10.30
C GLY A 29 -9.87 -9.19 11.67
N ASP A 30 -11.18 -9.18 11.98
CA ASP A 30 -11.74 -8.84 13.30
C ASP A 30 -11.41 -9.95 14.32
N THR A 31 -10.15 -10.24 14.53
CA THR A 31 -9.74 -11.04 15.68
C THR A 31 -9.84 -10.13 16.90
N SER A 32 -10.80 -10.40 17.80
CA SER A 32 -10.92 -9.70 19.07
C SER A 32 -9.53 -9.57 19.69
N PRO A 33 -9.05 -8.34 19.95
CA PRO A 33 -7.74 -8.16 20.52
C PRO A 33 -7.69 -8.85 21.89
N ALA A 34 -6.58 -9.51 22.19
CA ALA A 34 -6.31 -9.88 23.59
C ALA A 34 -6.43 -8.61 24.45
N PRO A 35 -6.93 -8.71 25.70
CA PRO A 35 -7.07 -7.54 26.57
C PRO A 35 -5.77 -6.75 26.62
N GLY A 36 -5.79 -5.49 26.13
CA GLY A 36 -4.63 -4.60 26.05
C GLY A 36 -4.00 -4.42 24.66
N ASN A 37 -4.42 -5.15 23.62
CA ASN A 37 -3.88 -5.00 22.27
C ASN A 37 -4.91 -4.36 21.34
N GLN A 38 -4.63 -3.13 20.87
CA GLN A 38 -5.49 -2.44 19.90
C GLN A 38 -5.46 -3.17 18.56
N ASN A 39 -6.62 -3.28 17.91
CA ASN A 39 -6.70 -3.85 16.58
C ASN A 39 -5.86 -3.02 15.58
N VAL A 40 -5.18 -3.68 14.63
CA VAL A 40 -4.41 -3.00 13.58
C VAL A 40 -5.22 -1.92 12.87
N ARG A 41 -6.52 -2.17 12.65
CA ARG A 41 -7.43 -1.22 12.04
C ARG A 41 -7.60 0.05 12.87
N ASP A 42 -7.74 -0.06 14.20
CA ASP A 42 -7.87 1.10 15.09
C ASP A 42 -6.57 1.93 15.11
N ARG A 43 -5.42 1.25 15.09
CA ARG A 43 -4.11 1.92 15.03
C ARG A 43 -3.87 2.61 13.68
N LEU A 44 -4.31 2.01 12.57
CA LEU A 44 -4.26 2.63 11.24
C LEU A 44 -5.13 3.88 11.18
N SER A 45 -6.36 3.82 11.72
CA SER A 45 -7.27 4.98 11.74
C SER A 45 -6.74 6.15 12.58
N ALA A 46 -5.85 5.90 13.54
CA ALA A 46 -5.20 6.91 14.36
C ALA A 46 -3.91 7.50 13.73
N ILE A 47 -3.69 7.28 12.43
CA ILE A 47 -2.57 7.87 11.69
C ILE A 47 -3.02 9.16 11.01
N GLU A 48 -2.40 10.27 11.38
CA GLU A 48 -2.51 11.55 10.69
C GLU A 48 -1.53 11.56 9.50
N VAL A 49 -2.03 11.82 8.29
CA VAL A 49 -1.18 12.00 7.10
C VAL A 49 -0.89 13.49 6.93
N GLN A 50 0.40 13.86 6.87
CA GLN A 50 0.84 15.24 6.70
C GLN A 50 0.26 15.87 5.44
N GLU A 51 0.09 17.20 5.46
CA GLU A 51 -0.41 17.96 4.32
C GLU A 51 0.53 17.82 3.10
N ALA A 52 -0.08 17.78 1.95
CA ALA A 52 0.57 17.64 0.66
C ALA A 52 0.76 18.99 -0.02
N THR A 53 1.89 19.18 -0.71
CA THR A 53 2.25 20.43 -1.36
C THR A 53 1.95 20.45 -2.86
N ASN A 54 1.83 19.28 -3.49
CA ASN A 54 1.56 19.14 -4.92
C ASN A 54 0.40 18.17 -5.19
N ARG A 55 -0.05 18.09 -6.45
CA ARG A 55 -1.21 17.28 -6.85
C ARG A 55 -1.01 15.78 -6.59
N ILE A 56 0.16 15.26 -6.88
CA ILE A 56 0.44 13.81 -6.75
C ILE A 56 0.50 13.42 -5.27
N ASP A 57 1.17 14.22 -4.45
CA ASP A 57 1.22 14.00 -3.01
C ASP A 57 -0.17 14.10 -2.40
N GLN A 58 -1.02 15.01 -2.93
CA GLN A 58 -2.40 15.14 -2.47
C GLN A 58 -3.24 13.92 -2.85
N GLN A 59 -3.03 13.33 -4.04
CA GLN A 59 -3.66 12.08 -4.43
C GLN A 59 -3.25 10.95 -3.47
N ILE A 60 -1.95 10.74 -3.27
CA ILE A 60 -1.43 9.74 -2.33
C ILE A 60 -2.01 9.95 -0.93
N ARG A 61 -2.04 11.20 -0.45
CA ARG A 61 -2.61 11.53 0.86
C ARG A 61 -4.07 11.14 0.98
N ASN A 62 -4.88 11.44 -0.03
CA ASN A 62 -6.30 11.10 -0.03
C ASN A 62 -6.51 9.58 -0.03
N ASP A 63 -5.75 8.86 -0.83
CA ASP A 63 -5.81 7.40 -0.91
C ASP A 63 -5.39 6.75 0.41
N LEU A 64 -4.34 7.28 1.07
CA LEU A 64 -3.88 6.82 2.39
C LEU A 64 -4.93 7.10 3.47
N ILE A 65 -5.51 8.30 3.53
CA ILE A 65 -6.57 8.63 4.50
C ILE A 65 -7.76 7.69 4.32
N PHE A 66 -8.18 7.47 3.08
CA PHE A 66 -9.28 6.54 2.80
C PHE A 66 -8.94 5.11 3.19
N ALA A 67 -7.72 4.65 2.88
CA ALA A 67 -7.25 3.30 3.25
C ALA A 67 -7.18 3.10 4.78
N PHE A 68 -6.80 4.12 5.53
CA PHE A 68 -6.67 4.05 7.00
C PHE A 68 -7.99 4.16 7.73
N THR A 69 -8.89 5.02 7.28
CA THR A 69 -10.16 5.32 7.99
C THR A 69 -11.38 4.62 7.38
N GLY A 70 -11.27 4.15 6.14
CA GLY A 70 -12.42 3.64 5.37
C GLY A 70 -13.48 4.72 5.10
N GLY A 71 -13.10 6.01 5.14
CA GLY A 71 -14.01 7.15 4.99
C GLY A 71 -14.75 7.54 6.27
N ALA A 72 -14.46 6.90 7.41
CA ALA A 72 -15.02 7.28 8.71
C ALA A 72 -14.27 8.51 9.28
N ALA A 73 -14.87 9.12 10.31
CA ALA A 73 -14.21 10.17 11.08
C ALA A 73 -12.96 9.61 11.76
N ALA A 74 -11.81 10.29 11.56
CA ALA A 74 -10.57 9.89 12.19
C ALA A 74 -10.65 10.15 13.72
N PRO A 75 -10.16 9.20 14.54
CA PRO A 75 -10.01 9.44 15.99
C PRO A 75 -8.87 10.43 16.25
N GLU A 76 -8.61 10.71 17.54
CA GLU A 76 -7.42 11.49 17.93
C GLU A 76 -6.14 10.81 17.41
N PRO A 77 -5.27 11.53 16.68
CA PRO A 77 -4.11 10.93 16.05
C PRO A 77 -3.02 10.54 17.07
N LEU A 78 -2.54 9.31 16.96
CA LEU A 78 -1.42 8.77 17.75
C LEU A 78 -0.11 8.78 16.96
N TYR A 79 -0.20 8.75 15.64
CA TYR A 79 0.95 8.70 14.74
C TYR A 79 0.83 9.77 13.66
N ARG A 80 1.97 10.23 13.16
CA ARG A 80 2.07 11.15 12.03
C ARG A 80 2.88 10.50 10.91
N LEU A 81 2.28 10.38 9.74
CA LEU A 81 2.89 9.88 8.53
C LEU A 81 3.35 11.04 7.65
N ARG A 82 4.64 11.05 7.31
CA ARG A 82 5.21 11.94 6.29
C ARG A 82 5.56 11.11 5.08
N VAL A 83 5.25 11.64 3.90
CA VAL A 83 5.58 11.03 2.61
C VAL A 83 6.29 12.08 1.77
N GLU A 84 7.45 11.73 1.23
CA GLU A 84 8.23 12.53 0.31
C GLU A 84 8.32 11.78 -1.01
N THR A 85 7.95 12.42 -2.11
CA THR A 85 7.92 11.81 -3.43
C THR A 85 8.94 12.42 -4.37
N ASN A 86 9.43 11.58 -5.29
CA ASN A 86 10.22 11.99 -6.42
C ASN A 86 9.71 11.29 -7.67
N ASP A 87 9.44 12.05 -8.73
CA ASP A 87 8.90 11.50 -9.96
C ASP A 87 9.86 11.69 -11.15
N ALA A 88 9.78 10.77 -12.11
CA ALA A 88 10.54 10.81 -13.34
C ALA A 88 9.72 10.27 -14.52
N LEU A 89 9.94 10.87 -15.70
CA LEU A 89 9.42 10.35 -16.97
C LEU A 89 10.51 9.58 -17.71
N GLN A 90 10.21 8.36 -18.10
CA GLN A 90 11.09 7.49 -18.85
C GLN A 90 10.47 7.17 -20.21
N SER A 91 11.18 7.41 -21.30
CA SER A 91 10.76 7.02 -22.64
C SER A 91 11.09 5.55 -22.87
N ALA A 92 10.08 4.72 -23.10
CA ALA A 92 10.23 3.27 -23.22
C ALA A 92 10.43 2.81 -24.67
N VAL A 93 9.71 3.41 -25.63
CA VAL A 93 9.72 3.01 -27.05
C VAL A 93 9.81 4.24 -27.93
N VAL A 94 10.72 4.21 -28.87
CA VAL A 94 10.94 5.29 -29.84
C VAL A 94 10.57 4.77 -31.23
N ASP A 95 9.77 5.53 -31.94
CA ASP A 95 9.45 5.27 -33.34
C ASP A 95 10.73 5.42 -34.20
N PRO A 96 11.15 4.38 -34.92
CA PRO A 96 12.41 4.40 -35.67
C PRO A 96 12.42 5.38 -36.85
N PHE A 97 11.26 5.80 -37.35
CA PHE A 97 11.16 6.72 -38.49
C PHE A 97 11.09 8.18 -38.06
N THR A 98 10.45 8.46 -36.94
CA THR A 98 10.25 9.82 -36.44
C THR A 98 11.14 10.19 -35.28
N SER A 99 11.86 9.22 -34.72
CA SER A 99 12.68 9.35 -33.50
C SER A 99 11.91 9.93 -32.31
N ARG A 100 10.60 9.75 -32.27
CA ARG A 100 9.73 10.25 -31.19
C ARG A 100 9.31 9.11 -30.27
N PRO A 101 9.27 9.34 -28.96
CA PRO A 101 8.72 8.36 -28.04
C PRO A 101 7.25 8.12 -28.33
N THR A 102 6.84 6.86 -28.48
CA THR A 102 5.45 6.43 -28.64
C THR A 102 4.83 6.03 -27.33
N THR A 103 5.62 5.55 -26.38
CA THR A 103 5.20 5.16 -25.04
C THR A 103 6.14 5.78 -24.00
N GLU A 104 5.56 6.37 -22.97
CA GLU A 104 6.29 6.90 -21.82
C GLU A 104 5.84 6.20 -20.54
N THR A 105 6.76 6.03 -19.61
CA THR A 105 6.48 5.49 -18.28
C THR A 105 6.68 6.60 -17.25
N TYR A 106 5.65 6.86 -16.47
CA TYR A 106 5.74 7.67 -15.27
C TYR A 106 6.21 6.79 -14.12
N ALA A 107 7.35 7.15 -13.53
CA ALA A 107 7.94 6.49 -12.38
C ALA A 107 7.79 7.42 -11.17
N LEU A 108 7.31 6.88 -10.06
CA LEU A 108 7.09 7.58 -8.81
C LEU A 108 7.77 6.80 -7.69
N ASP A 109 8.76 7.39 -7.06
CA ASP A 109 9.44 6.87 -5.89
C ASP A 109 9.01 7.67 -4.67
N ALA A 110 8.64 6.99 -3.59
CA ALA A 110 8.24 7.60 -2.35
C ALA A 110 9.06 7.05 -1.18
N THR A 111 9.53 7.93 -0.32
CA THR A 111 10.04 7.60 1.01
C THR A 111 9.03 8.04 2.04
N PHE A 112 8.79 7.21 3.04
CA PHE A 112 7.85 7.55 4.09
C PHE A 112 8.40 7.26 5.48
N ARG A 113 7.90 8.03 6.44
CA ARG A 113 8.29 7.96 7.84
C ARG A 113 7.06 8.09 8.72
N LEU A 114 6.90 7.14 9.64
CA LEU A 114 5.85 7.11 10.66
C LEU A 114 6.46 7.49 12.01
N ASP A 115 6.04 8.60 12.56
CA ASP A 115 6.47 9.10 13.86
C ASP A 115 5.34 8.95 14.88
N ARG A 116 5.65 8.68 16.14
CA ARG A 116 4.68 8.74 17.25
C ARG A 116 4.53 10.18 17.70
N ILE A 117 3.29 10.67 17.82
CA ILE A 117 3.01 12.01 18.33
C ILE A 117 3.35 12.05 19.81
N GLY A 118 4.05 13.10 20.26
CA GLY A 118 4.51 13.24 21.65
C GLY A 118 5.81 12.49 21.99
N SER A 119 6.42 11.76 21.05
CA SER A 119 7.75 11.17 21.25
C SER A 119 8.82 12.24 21.18
N THR A 120 9.70 12.27 22.17
CA THR A 120 10.86 13.20 22.26
C THR A 120 12.12 12.61 21.65
N ASP A 121 12.14 11.31 21.34
CA ASP A 121 13.36 10.57 20.93
C ASP A 121 13.79 10.89 19.49
N GLY A 122 12.95 11.58 18.70
CA GLY A 122 13.21 11.88 17.30
C GLY A 122 13.35 10.65 16.38
N LYS A 123 13.15 9.44 16.92
CA LYS A 123 13.22 8.18 16.17
C LYS A 123 11.87 7.84 15.56
N PRO A 124 11.83 7.48 14.25
CA PRO A 124 10.60 7.00 13.64
C PRO A 124 10.19 5.65 14.24
N VAL A 125 8.89 5.44 14.37
CA VAL A 125 8.32 4.12 14.68
C VAL A 125 8.57 3.16 13.52
N PHE A 126 8.43 3.67 12.29
CA PHE A 126 8.68 2.93 11.07
C PHE A 126 9.08 3.86 9.94
N GLN A 127 9.90 3.37 9.03
CA GLN A 127 10.24 4.06 7.79
C GLN A 127 10.39 3.05 6.66
N GLY A 128 10.07 3.47 5.44
CA GLY A 128 10.12 2.60 4.29
C GLY A 128 10.16 3.36 2.96
N ARG A 129 10.12 2.58 1.89
CA ARG A 129 10.04 3.09 0.52
C ARG A 129 8.90 2.38 -0.22
N ALA A 130 8.27 3.11 -1.13
CA ALA A 130 7.28 2.60 -2.05
C ALA A 130 7.56 3.17 -3.44
N PHE A 131 7.17 2.44 -4.47
CA PHE A 131 7.38 2.87 -5.85
C PHE A 131 6.21 2.43 -6.71
N GLY A 132 5.78 3.36 -7.57
CA GLY A 132 4.74 3.12 -8.56
C GLY A 132 5.27 3.42 -9.96
N ARG A 133 4.82 2.65 -10.95
CA ARG A 133 5.13 2.88 -12.36
C ARG A 133 3.90 2.64 -13.19
N ALA A 134 3.63 3.55 -14.12
CA ALA A 134 2.53 3.42 -15.04
C ALA A 134 2.93 3.95 -16.42
N SER A 135 2.72 3.14 -17.43
CA SER A 135 2.99 3.53 -18.81
C SER A 135 1.73 4.10 -19.47
N TYR A 136 1.93 4.99 -20.43
CA TYR A 136 0.89 5.55 -21.27
C TYR A 136 1.41 5.80 -22.69
N ASP A 137 0.50 5.73 -23.65
CA ASP A 137 0.82 5.98 -25.06
C ASP A 137 0.69 7.48 -25.38
N ARG A 138 1.65 7.97 -26.14
CA ARG A 138 1.63 9.34 -26.67
C ARG A 138 0.83 9.39 -27.96
N SER A 139 -0.23 10.15 -27.93
CA SER A 139 -1.04 10.45 -29.13
C SER A 139 -0.49 11.68 -29.85
N ARG A 140 -0.79 11.78 -31.16
CA ARG A 140 -0.57 13.03 -31.91
C ARG A 140 -1.46 14.17 -31.41
N GLN A 141 -2.54 13.85 -30.73
CA GLN A 141 -3.44 14.82 -30.11
C GLN A 141 -2.91 15.20 -28.73
N ARG A 142 -2.55 16.48 -28.59
CA ARG A 142 -1.95 17.01 -27.34
C ARG A 142 -2.81 16.77 -26.11
N PHE A 143 -4.13 16.98 -26.22
CA PHE A 143 -5.04 16.79 -25.08
C PHE A 143 -5.15 15.32 -24.67
N ALA A 144 -5.14 14.39 -25.61
CA ALA A 144 -5.16 12.96 -25.32
C ALA A 144 -3.90 12.55 -24.53
N THR A 145 -2.73 13.03 -24.92
CA THR A 145 -1.47 12.77 -24.21
C THR A 145 -1.48 13.33 -22.78
N ILE A 146 -1.98 14.55 -22.58
CA ILE A 146 -2.08 15.15 -21.24
C ILE A 146 -3.00 14.33 -20.32
N ARG A 147 -4.14 13.87 -20.86
CA ARG A 147 -5.08 13.01 -20.11
C ARG A 147 -4.46 11.65 -19.76
N ALA A 148 -3.82 11.01 -20.75
CA ALA A 148 -3.16 9.72 -20.56
C ALA A 148 -2.02 9.80 -19.53
N ARG A 149 -1.25 10.89 -19.55
CA ARG A 149 -0.23 11.15 -18.53
C ARG A 149 -0.84 11.29 -17.14
N ARG A 150 -1.91 12.09 -16.99
CA ARG A 150 -2.57 12.24 -15.68
C ARG A 150 -3.11 10.94 -15.14
N ASP A 151 -3.71 10.12 -16.00
CA ASP A 151 -4.15 8.78 -15.63
C ASP A 151 -2.98 7.88 -15.16
N ALA A 152 -1.84 7.96 -15.83
CA ALA A 152 -0.63 7.24 -15.42
C ALA A 152 -0.09 7.73 -14.07
N GLU A 153 -0.09 9.04 -13.83
CA GLU A 153 0.27 9.64 -12.55
C GLU A 153 -0.64 9.13 -11.42
N ASP A 154 -1.96 9.12 -11.64
CA ASP A 154 -2.94 8.67 -10.65
C ASP A 154 -2.79 7.16 -10.34
N ARG A 155 -2.60 6.32 -11.37
CA ARG A 155 -2.32 4.88 -11.18
C ARG A 155 -1.02 4.61 -10.43
N ALA A 156 0.03 5.37 -10.70
CA ALA A 156 1.29 5.24 -9.97
C ALA A 156 1.14 5.67 -8.49
N ALA A 157 0.38 6.73 -8.23
CA ALA A 157 0.09 7.21 -6.88
C ALA A 157 -0.71 6.17 -6.07
N ASP A 158 -1.73 5.55 -6.68
CA ASP A 158 -2.53 4.48 -6.06
C ASP A 158 -1.66 3.28 -5.66
N VAL A 159 -0.76 2.82 -6.54
CA VAL A 159 0.18 1.73 -6.22
C VAL A 159 1.08 2.10 -5.04
N VAL A 160 1.60 3.33 -5.00
CA VAL A 160 2.43 3.82 -3.88
C VAL A 160 1.63 3.83 -2.58
N ALA A 161 0.40 4.37 -2.59
CA ALA A 161 -0.45 4.41 -1.39
C ALA A 161 -0.78 3.00 -0.87
N GLN A 162 -1.08 2.04 -1.75
CA GLN A 162 -1.33 0.64 -1.38
C GLN A 162 -0.09 -0.02 -0.76
N GLN A 163 1.10 0.20 -1.31
CA GLN A 163 2.34 -0.33 -0.76
C GLN A 163 2.64 0.25 0.63
N ILE A 164 2.49 1.57 0.81
CA ILE A 164 2.67 2.24 2.11
C ILE A 164 1.70 1.66 3.13
N THR A 165 0.42 1.55 2.79
CA THR A 165 -0.62 0.98 3.66
C THR A 165 -0.27 -0.44 4.09
N THR A 166 0.13 -1.30 3.14
CA THR A 166 0.48 -2.69 3.42
C THR A 166 1.70 -2.79 4.34
N GLN A 167 2.75 -2.00 4.10
CA GLN A 167 3.97 -2.01 4.92
C GLN A 167 3.69 -1.52 6.34
N ILE A 168 2.92 -0.45 6.51
CA ILE A 168 2.54 0.08 7.83
C ILE A 168 1.66 -0.92 8.57
N ALA A 169 0.64 -1.49 7.90
CA ALA A 169 -0.23 -2.49 8.50
C ALA A 169 0.54 -3.72 8.98
N ALA A 170 1.48 -4.23 8.17
CA ALA A 170 2.35 -5.35 8.55
C ALA A 170 3.23 -5.00 9.76
N HIS A 171 3.81 -3.80 9.79
CA HIS A 171 4.61 -3.33 10.92
C HIS A 171 3.78 -3.24 12.21
N LEU A 172 2.59 -2.63 12.15
CA LEU A 172 1.70 -2.49 13.29
C LEU A 172 1.12 -3.84 13.78
N ALA A 173 1.01 -4.83 12.91
CA ALA A 173 0.57 -6.17 13.28
C ALA A 173 1.65 -6.96 14.05
N THR A 174 2.93 -6.69 13.78
CA THR A 174 4.06 -7.40 14.38
C THR A 174 4.66 -6.70 15.60
N ASN A 175 4.38 -5.39 15.76
CA ASN A 175 4.86 -4.56 16.87
C ASN A 175 3.67 -3.95 17.61
N PRO A 176 3.07 -4.71 18.54
CA PRO A 176 1.88 -4.29 19.29
C PRO A 176 2.14 -3.11 20.23
#